data_131c60ee7e89664cb8ac2cda290a4ad8
#
_entry.id   131c60ee7e89664cb8ac2cda290a4ad8
#
_cell.length_a   1.000
_cell.length_b   1.000
_cell.length_c   1.000
_cell.angle_alpha   90.00
_cell.angle_beta   90.00
_cell.angle_gamma   90.00
#
_symmetry.space_group_name_H-M   'P 1'
#
loop_
_entity.id
_entity.type
_entity.pdbx_description
1 polymer ?
#
loop_
_entity_poly.entity_id
_entity_poly.type
_entity_poly.pdbx_seq_one_letter_code
_entity_poly.pdbx_strand_id
1 'polypeptide(L)'
;MYGMPGLRLGYGLCSDEKILAQMKLQMQPWNVSVPAQLAGIAACEEDAFVEQTRVYIKNERMFLAEALRALHFTVYDSQANYLFFEAPKDLYDICNKEGILIRDCSNYRGLTQGYYRIAVKTRTENEELIKVLLKYYN
;
A
#
# COMPACT_ATOMS: atom_id res chain seq x y z
N MET A 1 -6.20 -4.38 -4.02
CA MET A 1 -7.05 -4.63 -5.18
C MET A 1 -8.45 -4.06 -4.92
N TYR A 2 -9.35 -4.72 -4.21
CA TYR A 2 -10.74 -4.28 -4.03
C TYR A 2 -10.99 -3.24 -2.92
N GLY A 3 -9.99 -2.79 -2.21
CA GLY A 3 -10.13 -1.74 -1.19
C GLY A 3 -10.96 -2.09 0.05
N MET A 4 -11.14 -3.35 0.36
CA MET A 4 -12.01 -3.86 1.44
C MET A 4 -11.26 -4.50 2.62
N PRO A 5 -10.19 -3.90 3.17
CA PRO A 5 -9.40 -4.54 4.23
C PRO A 5 -10.21 -4.72 5.54
N GLY A 6 -11.22 -3.89 5.76
CA GLY A 6 -12.13 -3.97 6.92
C GLY A 6 -12.99 -5.22 6.97
N LEU A 7 -13.25 -5.86 5.84
CA LEU A 7 -14.00 -7.13 5.80
C LEU A 7 -13.19 -8.32 6.30
N ARG A 8 -11.88 -8.17 6.51
CA ARG A 8 -10.98 -9.20 7.05
C ARG A 8 -11.01 -10.50 6.25
N LEU A 9 -11.28 -10.44 4.95
CA LEU A 9 -11.23 -11.55 4.03
C LEU A 9 -9.86 -11.63 3.37
N GLY A 10 -9.26 -12.81 3.39
CA GLY A 10 -8.01 -13.13 2.71
C GLY A 10 -8.02 -14.58 2.26
N TYR A 11 -7.07 -14.96 1.44
CA TYR A 11 -6.90 -16.33 1.01
C TYR A 11 -5.41 -16.71 1.00
N GLY A 12 -5.15 -18.00 1.13
CA GLY A 12 -3.83 -18.57 1.00
C GLY A 12 -3.88 -19.78 0.05
N LEU A 13 -2.86 -19.92 -0.77
CA LEU A 13 -2.68 -21.07 -1.68
C LEU A 13 -1.41 -21.80 -1.27
N CYS A 14 -1.50 -23.13 -1.15
CA CYS A 14 -0.37 -23.98 -0.84
C CYS A 14 -0.58 -25.35 -1.50
N SER A 15 0.46 -25.90 -2.12
CA SER A 15 0.44 -27.25 -2.69
C SER A 15 0.62 -28.36 -1.64
N ASP A 16 1.09 -28.03 -0.43
CA ASP A 16 1.25 -28.99 0.65
C ASP A 16 -0.03 -29.09 1.48
N GLU A 17 -0.74 -30.19 1.30
CA GLU A 17 -1.99 -30.48 2.02
C GLU A 17 -1.80 -30.59 3.54
N LYS A 18 -0.60 -30.98 4.01
CA LYS A 18 -0.33 -31.08 5.45
C LYS A 18 -0.28 -29.70 6.09
N ILE A 19 0.32 -28.71 5.40
CA ILE A 19 0.32 -27.33 5.85
C ILE A 19 -1.12 -26.79 5.89
N LEU A 20 -1.91 -27.01 4.84
CA LEU A 20 -3.31 -26.59 4.82
C LEU A 20 -4.13 -27.22 5.94
N ALA A 21 -3.91 -28.51 6.23
CA ALA A 21 -4.60 -29.20 7.35
C ALA A 21 -4.20 -28.60 8.70
N GLN A 22 -2.91 -28.34 8.93
CA GLN A 22 -2.42 -27.69 10.15
C GLN A 22 -3.01 -26.27 10.32
N MET A 23 -3.06 -25.48 9.24
CA MET A 23 -3.68 -24.16 9.27
C MET A 23 -5.16 -24.24 9.65
N LYS A 24 -5.91 -25.18 9.07
CA LYS A 24 -7.34 -25.39 9.39
C LYS A 24 -7.56 -25.71 10.87
N LEU A 25 -6.68 -26.49 11.49
CA LEU A 25 -6.77 -26.83 12.92
C LEU A 25 -6.56 -25.62 13.84
N GLN A 26 -5.86 -24.59 13.38
CA GLN A 26 -5.63 -23.36 14.14
C GLN A 26 -6.66 -22.26 13.86
N MET A 27 -7.58 -22.48 12.92
CA MET A 27 -8.60 -21.50 12.58
C MET A 27 -9.78 -21.60 13.54
N GLN A 28 -10.31 -20.44 13.89
CA GLN A 28 -11.55 -20.39 14.69
C GLN A 28 -12.76 -20.78 13.82
N PRO A 29 -13.76 -21.45 14.39
CA PRO A 29 -15.05 -21.63 13.72
C PRO A 29 -15.64 -20.28 13.32
N TRP A 30 -16.28 -20.23 12.15
CA TRP A 30 -16.95 -19.03 11.63
C TRP A 30 -16.03 -17.81 11.45
N ASN A 31 -14.76 -18.03 11.17
CA ASN A 31 -13.73 -16.98 11.03
C ASN A 31 -13.96 -16.01 9.87
N VAL A 32 -14.83 -16.33 8.92
CA VAL A 32 -15.23 -15.45 7.82
C VAL A 32 -16.72 -15.13 7.92
N SER A 33 -17.04 -13.85 8.08
CA SER A 33 -18.42 -13.39 8.19
C SER A 33 -19.19 -13.54 6.86
N VAL A 34 -20.50 -13.70 6.92
CA VAL A 34 -21.35 -13.79 5.72
C VAL A 34 -21.19 -12.56 4.80
N PRO A 35 -21.18 -11.31 5.30
CA PRO A 35 -20.91 -10.14 4.45
C PRO A 35 -19.56 -10.22 3.74
N ALA A 36 -18.51 -10.73 4.41
CA ALA A 36 -17.19 -10.89 3.80
C ALA A 36 -17.22 -11.94 2.69
N GLN A 37 -17.93 -13.06 2.87
CA GLN A 37 -18.07 -14.10 1.85
C GLN A 37 -18.80 -13.56 0.61
N LEU A 38 -19.94 -12.89 0.81
CA LEU A 38 -20.72 -12.31 -0.31
C LEU A 38 -19.90 -11.25 -1.08
N ALA A 39 -19.23 -10.35 -0.35
CA ALA A 39 -18.37 -9.35 -0.99
C ALA A 39 -17.18 -9.98 -1.72
N GLY A 40 -16.61 -11.06 -1.19
CA GLY A 40 -15.54 -11.81 -1.86
C GLY A 40 -15.98 -12.46 -3.15
N ILE A 41 -17.15 -13.07 -3.18
CA ILE A 41 -17.75 -13.68 -4.38
C ILE A 41 -17.98 -12.59 -5.44
N ALA A 42 -18.69 -11.51 -5.09
CA ALA A 42 -18.94 -10.40 -6.00
C ALA A 42 -17.64 -9.79 -6.55
N ALA A 43 -16.62 -9.62 -5.69
CA ALA A 43 -15.33 -9.09 -6.11
C ALA A 43 -14.60 -9.99 -7.14
N CYS A 44 -14.79 -11.32 -7.07
CA CYS A 44 -14.19 -12.23 -8.03
C CYS A 44 -14.80 -12.14 -9.43
N GLU A 45 -15.97 -11.53 -9.58
CA GLU A 45 -16.66 -11.33 -10.85
C GLU A 45 -16.30 -9.98 -11.53
N GLU A 46 -15.52 -9.12 -10.83
CA GLU A 46 -15.21 -7.75 -11.26
C GLU A 46 -13.84 -7.62 -11.98
N ASP A 47 -13.63 -8.38 -13.04
CA ASP A 47 -12.38 -8.35 -13.80
C ASP A 47 -12.08 -6.96 -14.41
N ALA A 48 -13.10 -6.26 -14.90
CA ALA A 48 -12.94 -4.92 -15.46
C ALA A 48 -12.44 -3.92 -14.43
N PHE A 49 -12.97 -3.98 -13.21
CA PHE A 49 -12.50 -3.15 -12.09
C PHE A 49 -11.04 -3.43 -11.74
N VAL A 50 -10.66 -4.70 -11.73
CA VAL A 50 -9.26 -5.12 -11.44
C VAL A 50 -8.30 -4.53 -12.46
N GLU A 51 -8.63 -4.64 -13.76
CA GLU A 51 -7.75 -4.13 -14.82
C GLU A 51 -7.68 -2.61 -14.83
N GLN A 52 -8.79 -1.91 -14.67
CA GLN A 52 -8.82 -0.45 -14.52
C GLN A 52 -7.96 0.00 -13.32
N THR A 53 -8.10 -0.69 -12.19
CA THR A 53 -7.31 -0.40 -10.98
C THR A 53 -5.82 -0.61 -11.22
N ARG A 54 -5.41 -1.66 -11.91
CA ARG A 54 -4.01 -1.93 -12.26
C ARG A 54 -3.41 -0.81 -13.10
N VAL A 55 -4.11 -0.41 -14.16
CA VAL A 55 -3.67 0.69 -15.04
C VAL A 55 -3.58 1.99 -14.25
N TYR A 56 -4.61 2.31 -13.48
CA TYR A 56 -4.63 3.53 -12.66
C TYR A 56 -3.47 3.58 -11.66
N ILE A 57 -3.29 2.54 -10.86
CA ILE A 57 -2.20 2.47 -9.87
C ILE A 57 -0.83 2.54 -10.54
N LYS A 58 -0.65 1.90 -11.71
CA LYS A 58 0.60 2.00 -12.45
C LYS A 58 0.92 3.44 -12.83
N ASN A 59 -0.04 4.17 -13.39
CA ASN A 59 0.15 5.55 -13.83
C ASN A 59 0.43 6.49 -12.64
N GLU A 60 -0.35 6.37 -11.58
CA GLU A 60 -0.19 7.18 -10.37
C GLU A 60 1.12 6.87 -9.63
N ARG A 61 1.54 5.60 -9.63
CA ARG A 61 2.83 5.21 -9.07
C ARG A 61 4.01 5.81 -9.85
N MET A 62 3.94 5.82 -11.17
CA MET A 62 4.96 6.45 -12.02
C MET A 62 5.03 7.95 -11.74
N PHE A 63 3.89 8.63 -11.71
CA PHE A 63 3.78 10.05 -11.40
C PHE A 63 4.43 10.40 -10.06
N LEU A 64 4.08 9.67 -8.98
CA LEU A 64 4.67 9.86 -7.66
C LEU A 64 6.19 9.57 -7.65
N ALA A 65 6.61 8.49 -8.29
CA ALA A 65 8.03 8.12 -8.33
C ALA A 65 8.89 9.18 -9.04
N GLU A 66 8.39 9.75 -10.14
CA GLU A 66 9.06 10.83 -10.87
C GLU A 66 9.15 12.09 -10.00
N ALA A 67 8.08 12.47 -9.32
CA ALA A 67 8.07 13.62 -8.43
C ALA A 67 9.06 13.47 -7.25
N LEU A 68 9.11 12.29 -6.63
CA LEU A 68 10.07 12.03 -5.56
C LEU A 68 11.53 12.05 -6.06
N ARG A 69 11.80 11.49 -7.23
CA ARG A 69 13.13 11.52 -7.85
C ARG A 69 13.56 12.94 -8.20
N ALA A 70 12.63 13.80 -8.65
CA ALA A 70 12.90 15.21 -8.92
C ALA A 70 13.33 15.98 -7.66
N LEU A 71 12.90 15.55 -6.47
CA LEU A 71 13.34 16.04 -5.16
C LEU A 71 14.63 15.36 -4.66
N HIS A 72 15.32 14.60 -5.51
CA HIS A 72 16.53 13.85 -5.19
C HIS A 72 16.37 12.75 -4.13
N PHE A 73 15.14 12.27 -3.92
CA PHE A 73 14.90 11.11 -3.05
C PHE A 73 15.25 9.81 -3.77
N THR A 74 15.80 8.85 -3.04
CA THR A 74 16.11 7.53 -3.59
C THR A 74 14.85 6.66 -3.60
N VAL A 75 14.25 6.46 -4.76
CA VAL A 75 13.01 5.69 -4.92
C VAL A 75 13.32 4.29 -5.43
N TYR A 76 12.91 3.29 -4.67
CA TYR A 76 13.05 1.88 -5.03
C TYR A 76 11.92 1.43 -5.97
N ASP A 77 12.24 0.53 -6.89
CA ASP A 77 11.25 0.00 -7.83
C ASP A 77 10.14 -0.75 -7.11
N SER A 78 8.92 -0.54 -7.57
CA SER A 78 7.72 -1.12 -6.97
C SER A 78 6.75 -1.62 -8.04
N GLN A 79 6.15 -2.79 -7.78
CA GLN A 79 5.00 -3.32 -8.50
C GLN A 79 3.72 -3.27 -7.65
N ALA A 80 3.82 -2.76 -6.42
CA ALA A 80 2.72 -2.65 -5.47
C ALA A 80 1.95 -1.33 -5.62
N ASN A 81 0.92 -1.16 -4.80
CA ASN A 81 0.16 0.09 -4.66
C ASN A 81 0.79 1.05 -3.64
N TYR A 82 2.09 0.97 -3.46
CA TYR A 82 2.87 1.88 -2.62
C TYR A 82 4.27 2.06 -3.20
N LEU A 83 4.95 3.13 -2.78
CA LEU A 83 6.37 3.37 -3.01
C LEU A 83 7.13 3.27 -1.70
N PHE A 84 8.32 2.68 -1.78
CA PHE A 84 9.33 2.66 -0.73
C PHE A 84 10.51 3.54 -1.19
N PHE A 85 11.00 4.40 -0.31
CA PHE A 85 12.04 5.38 -0.68
C PHE A 85 12.82 5.89 0.52
N GLU A 86 13.99 6.45 0.25
CA GLU A 86 14.79 7.20 1.22
C GLU A 86 14.61 8.70 1.02
N ALA A 87 14.54 9.43 2.13
CA ALA A 87 14.41 10.89 2.19
C ALA A 87 15.02 11.42 3.51
N PRO A 88 15.12 12.74 3.69
CA PRO A 88 15.56 13.34 4.95
C PRO A 88 14.78 12.83 6.15
N LYS A 89 15.47 12.74 7.31
CA LYS A 89 14.91 12.10 8.52
C LYS A 89 13.72 12.82 9.14
N ASP A 90 13.55 14.09 8.82
CA ASP A 90 12.47 14.96 9.30
C ASP A 90 11.18 14.87 8.45
N LEU A 91 11.20 14.10 7.36
CA LEU A 91 10.07 13.99 6.43
C LEU A 91 8.78 13.56 7.12
N TYR A 92 8.86 12.59 8.04
CA TYR A 92 7.68 12.11 8.78
C TYR A 92 7.02 13.24 9.58
N ASP A 93 7.83 14.02 10.33
CA ASP A 93 7.34 15.11 11.15
C ASP A 93 6.78 16.25 10.32
N ILE A 94 7.40 16.55 9.18
CA ILE A 94 6.93 17.55 8.21
C ILE A 94 5.58 17.15 7.65
N CYS A 95 5.45 15.94 7.12
CA CYS A 95 4.19 15.43 6.59
C CYS A 95 3.08 15.42 7.65
N ASN A 96 3.40 14.99 8.87
CA ASN A 96 2.44 14.94 9.97
C ASN A 96 1.93 16.33 10.37
N LYS A 97 2.79 17.36 10.41
CA LYS A 97 2.41 18.76 10.66
C LYS A 97 1.45 19.30 9.59
N GLU A 98 1.61 18.87 8.35
CA GLU A 98 0.75 19.26 7.22
C GLU A 98 -0.49 18.36 7.08
N GLY A 99 -0.73 17.46 8.04
CA GLY A 99 -1.90 16.56 8.06
C GLY A 99 -1.79 15.35 7.13
N ILE A 100 -0.61 15.05 6.63
CA ILE A 100 -0.35 13.91 5.74
C ILE A 100 0.36 12.80 6.52
N LEU A 101 -0.30 11.65 6.65
CA LEU A 101 0.28 10.49 7.30
C LEU A 101 1.03 9.62 6.29
N ILE A 102 2.34 9.49 6.49
CA ILE A 102 3.20 8.55 5.78
C ILE A 102 3.67 7.44 6.72
N ARG A 103 4.19 6.34 6.18
CA ARG A 103 4.74 5.26 7.00
C ARG A 103 6.25 5.47 7.21
N ASP A 104 6.68 5.71 8.43
CA ASP A 104 8.07 5.56 8.87
C ASP A 104 8.41 4.07 8.96
N CYS A 105 9.47 3.65 8.25
CA CYS A 105 9.94 2.27 8.18
C CYS A 105 11.17 2.02 9.06
N SER A 106 11.56 2.95 9.91
CA SER A 106 12.73 2.83 10.80
C SER A 106 12.67 1.64 11.75
N ASN A 107 11.45 1.14 12.04
CA ASN A 107 11.23 -0.03 12.90
C ASN A 107 11.28 -1.38 12.15
N TYR A 108 11.59 -1.39 10.86
CA TYR A 108 11.77 -2.63 10.12
C TYR A 108 13.19 -3.16 10.32
N ARG A 109 13.32 -4.49 10.39
CA ARG A 109 14.62 -5.15 10.54
C ARG A 109 15.54 -4.77 9.38
N GLY A 110 16.70 -4.19 9.69
CA GLY A 110 17.70 -3.78 8.72
C GLY A 110 17.50 -2.38 8.14
N LEU A 111 16.45 -1.64 8.57
CA LEU A 111 16.24 -0.25 8.21
C LEU A 111 16.54 0.69 9.39
N THR A 112 16.73 1.97 9.06
CA THR A 112 16.98 3.05 10.02
C THR A 112 16.05 4.22 9.72
N GLN A 113 16.21 5.35 10.42
CA GLN A 113 15.52 6.60 10.08
C GLN A 113 15.89 7.09 8.67
N GLY A 114 14.92 7.64 7.96
CA GLY A 114 15.06 8.12 6.59
C GLY A 114 14.44 7.19 5.55
N TYR A 115 13.92 6.03 5.97
CA TYR A 115 13.20 5.10 5.09
C TYR A 115 11.70 5.21 5.28
N TYR A 116 10.99 5.44 4.19
CA TYR A 116 9.56 5.73 4.22
C TYR A 116 8.78 4.90 3.19
N ARG A 117 7.49 4.78 3.45
CA ARG A 117 6.54 4.17 2.52
C ARG A 117 5.29 5.04 2.41
N ILE A 118 4.87 5.31 1.19
CA ILE A 118 3.62 6.02 0.89
C ILE A 118 2.71 5.14 0.03
N ALA A 119 1.41 5.22 0.25
CA ALA A 119 0.43 4.59 -0.61
C ALA A 119 0.28 5.39 -1.92
N VAL A 120 0.07 4.69 -3.02
CA VAL A 120 -0.40 5.29 -4.27
C VAL A 120 -1.89 5.51 -4.12
N LYS A 121 -2.32 6.78 -4.20
CA LYS A 121 -3.70 7.20 -3.97
C LYS A 121 -4.30 7.84 -5.24
N THR A 122 -5.36 8.63 -5.07
CA THR A 122 -5.92 9.42 -6.17
C THR A 122 -4.96 10.52 -6.61
N ARG A 123 -5.11 11.00 -7.84
CA ARG A 123 -4.30 12.09 -8.38
C ARG A 123 -4.29 13.29 -7.43
N THR A 124 -5.44 13.73 -6.97
CA THR A 124 -5.58 14.87 -6.05
C THR A 124 -4.81 14.67 -4.75
N GLU A 125 -4.96 13.49 -4.11
CA GLU A 125 -4.24 13.19 -2.88
C GLU A 125 -2.71 13.08 -3.09
N ASN A 126 -2.29 12.54 -4.24
CA ASN A 126 -0.89 12.46 -4.61
C ASN A 126 -0.29 13.86 -4.84
N GLU A 127 -1.02 14.75 -5.50
CA GLU A 127 -0.62 16.15 -5.73
C GLU A 127 -0.54 16.94 -4.42
N GLU A 128 -1.43 16.71 -3.45
CA GLU A 128 -1.34 17.30 -2.11
C GLU A 128 -0.04 16.92 -1.41
N LEU A 129 0.33 15.65 -1.44
CA LEU A 129 1.61 15.21 -0.90
C LEU A 129 2.77 15.90 -1.60
N ILE A 130 2.80 15.90 -2.94
CA ILE A 130 3.88 16.52 -3.72
C ILE A 130 3.98 18.02 -3.40
N LYS A 131 2.87 18.73 -3.28
CA LYS A 131 2.83 20.15 -2.90
C LYS A 131 3.50 20.41 -1.54
N VAL A 132 3.24 19.54 -0.56
CA VAL A 132 3.90 19.62 0.74
C VAL A 132 5.41 19.38 0.60
N LEU A 133 5.81 18.35 -0.14
CA LEU A 133 7.23 18.04 -0.34
C LEU A 133 7.98 19.18 -1.02
N LEU A 134 7.40 19.78 -2.06
CA LEU A 134 7.98 20.94 -2.77
C LEU A 134 8.14 22.16 -1.87
N LYS A 135 7.25 22.37 -0.89
CA LYS A 135 7.35 23.49 0.05
C LYS A 135 8.59 23.40 0.94
N TYR A 136 9.07 22.20 1.25
CA TYR A 136 10.14 21.97 2.22
C TYR A 136 11.46 21.49 1.62
N TYR A 137 11.44 20.93 0.40
CA TYR A 137 12.60 20.28 -0.20
C TYR A 137 12.94 20.77 -1.63
N ASN A 138 12.31 21.87 -2.06
CA ASN A 138 12.63 22.50 -3.37
C ASN A 138 13.72 23.56 -3.24
#